data_ccbac8605e6b8e07ce835a93539941d0
#
_entry.id   ccbac8605e6b8e07ce835a93539941d0
#
_cell.length_a   1.000
_cell.length_b   1.000
_cell.length_c   1.000
_cell.angle_alpha   90.00
_cell.angle_beta   90.00
_cell.angle_gamma   90.00
#
_symmetry.space_group_name_H-M   'P 1'
#
loop_
_entity.id
_entity.type
_entity.pdbx_description
1 polymer ?
#
loop_
_entity_poly.entity_id
_entity_poly.type
_entity_poly.pdbx_seq_one_letter_code
_entity_poly.pdbx_strand_id
1 'polypeptide(L)'
;VRFVIVGNGVAGMEAALIIKNREPEAAVTLVSEESDHFFSRTALMWVFTGQLSHRCIEPLERDAYRRLGITRVRARATGLDTERRELLLGGGLGPVPFDRLILAAGSRPRPAPWPGSDLTGVGHFVTHQDLAWLENEIVGGPSQAGGPPRPDAHLESSNPVSPYWPRPVAAEARGQLSQQPAVVGGGLIGIEAVEVMVNRGLRPHFFVREEWFWPMAIEPRESRWIMERMADHGVQVHPSHNLEAIEGEDGLVKAVRTDHGRYEVDCLVVAIGVVPNTEWLEGSGIELHPKGGVQVDASLQTNIEGIFAAGDCAIVEWFDGSKRPEQLWYTARDQGRIAGRAAMGEMVSYRRPIWYNSAKLMDMEYTTAGLVNMKVEGEKNWFFEETGKVRSTTRIVVEGERVIGFNLLGRRWDHTVLNDWIRERRSLEWVLEHLHEASFDTEFVPRLRIPEEVKRQPLEDEAPNPSMKQSNKFTLA
;
A
#
# COMPACT_ATOMS: atom_id res chain seq x y z
N VAL A 1 -14.85 -12.39 27.83
CA VAL A 1 -13.66 -11.63 27.40
C VAL A 1 -14.11 -10.58 26.39
N ARG A 2 -13.70 -9.31 26.64
CA ARG A 2 -13.97 -8.18 25.77
C ARG A 2 -12.77 -7.96 24.86
N PHE A 3 -12.95 -8.22 23.59
CA PHE A 3 -11.94 -7.92 22.58
C PHE A 3 -12.22 -6.56 21.96
N VAL A 4 -11.25 -5.67 21.99
CA VAL A 4 -11.30 -4.38 21.28
C VAL A 4 -10.27 -4.39 20.17
N ILE A 5 -10.66 -3.95 18.98
CA ILE A 5 -9.81 -3.90 17.80
C ILE A 5 -9.82 -2.48 17.26
N VAL A 6 -8.66 -1.86 17.13
CA VAL A 6 -8.50 -0.51 16.58
C VAL A 6 -8.11 -0.63 15.12
N GLY A 7 -8.99 -0.22 14.23
CA GLY A 7 -8.83 -0.26 12.78
C GLY A 7 -9.72 -1.29 12.10
N ASN A 8 -10.50 -0.82 11.12
CA ASN A 8 -11.41 -1.63 10.28
C ASN A 8 -10.77 -1.95 8.91
N GLY A 9 -9.45 -2.03 8.86
CA GLY A 9 -8.71 -2.51 7.70
C GLY A 9 -8.62 -4.04 7.67
N VAL A 10 -7.87 -4.59 6.70
CA VAL A 10 -7.75 -6.04 6.51
C VAL A 10 -7.27 -6.76 7.77
N ALA A 11 -6.26 -6.24 8.47
CA ALA A 11 -5.72 -6.87 9.67
C ALA A 11 -6.76 -6.93 10.80
N GLY A 12 -7.43 -5.79 11.08
CA GLY A 12 -8.45 -5.73 12.14
C GLY A 12 -9.67 -6.58 11.83
N MET A 13 -10.11 -6.58 10.56
CA MET A 13 -11.26 -7.40 10.16
C MET A 13 -10.97 -8.90 10.22
N GLU A 14 -9.80 -9.33 9.76
CA GLU A 14 -9.39 -10.75 9.86
C GLU A 14 -9.25 -11.21 11.32
N ALA A 15 -8.72 -10.34 12.20
CA ALA A 15 -8.69 -10.62 13.62
C ALA A 15 -10.10 -10.77 14.21
N ALA A 16 -11.02 -9.87 13.89
CA ALA A 16 -12.42 -9.95 14.32
C ALA A 16 -13.10 -11.23 13.82
N LEU A 17 -12.92 -11.56 12.55
CA LEU A 17 -13.51 -12.77 11.94
C LEU A 17 -12.97 -14.05 12.56
N ILE A 18 -11.66 -14.17 12.80
CA ILE A 18 -11.09 -15.37 13.41
C ILE A 18 -11.55 -15.56 14.85
N ILE A 19 -11.69 -14.47 15.62
CA ILE A 19 -12.24 -14.50 16.99
C ILE A 19 -13.70 -14.98 16.93
N LYS A 20 -14.55 -14.38 16.12
CA LYS A 20 -15.97 -14.73 16.02
C LYS A 20 -16.23 -16.13 15.45
N ASN A 21 -15.35 -16.61 14.57
CA ASN A 21 -15.46 -17.99 14.07
C ASN A 21 -15.10 -19.04 15.12
N ARG A 22 -14.25 -18.74 16.06
CA ARG A 22 -13.81 -19.68 17.12
C ARG A 22 -14.56 -19.49 18.43
N GLU A 23 -14.89 -18.27 18.76
CA GLU A 23 -15.65 -17.88 19.94
C GLU A 23 -16.86 -17.02 19.53
N PRO A 24 -17.96 -17.64 19.02
CA PRO A 24 -19.13 -16.89 18.53
C PRO A 24 -19.74 -15.91 19.53
N GLU A 25 -19.68 -16.26 20.83
CA GLU A 25 -20.23 -15.44 21.92
C GLU A 25 -19.26 -14.37 22.46
N ALA A 26 -18.03 -14.29 21.93
CA ALA A 26 -17.08 -13.27 22.36
C ALA A 26 -17.60 -11.85 22.07
N ALA A 27 -17.45 -10.95 23.02
CA ALA A 27 -17.74 -9.53 22.85
C ALA A 27 -16.63 -8.88 22.03
N VAL A 28 -16.87 -8.58 20.76
CA VAL A 28 -15.91 -7.93 19.87
C VAL A 28 -16.38 -6.52 19.54
N THR A 29 -15.56 -5.51 19.88
CA THR A 29 -15.78 -4.12 19.51
C THR A 29 -14.70 -3.67 18.53
N LEU A 30 -15.09 -3.15 17.37
CA LEU A 30 -14.23 -2.64 16.33
C LEU A 30 -14.34 -1.13 16.28
N VAL A 31 -13.24 -0.42 16.49
CA VAL A 31 -13.16 1.05 16.49
C VAL A 31 -12.45 1.52 15.23
N SER A 32 -13.07 2.41 14.47
CA SER A 32 -12.48 2.98 13.25
C SER A 32 -12.98 4.39 12.98
N GLU A 33 -12.09 5.29 12.59
CA GLU A 33 -12.45 6.65 12.18
C GLU A 33 -12.73 6.77 10.67
N GLU A 34 -12.18 5.89 9.84
CA GLU A 34 -12.18 6.04 8.39
C GLU A 34 -13.51 5.61 7.73
N SER A 35 -14.04 4.46 8.14
CA SER A 35 -15.28 3.91 7.57
C SER A 35 -16.01 3.01 8.57
N ASP A 36 -17.34 2.87 8.39
CA ASP A 36 -18.16 1.94 9.16
C ASP A 36 -18.01 0.49 8.71
N HIS A 37 -17.59 0.30 7.46
CA HIS A 37 -17.47 -1.01 6.84
C HIS A 37 -16.05 -1.23 6.33
N PHE A 38 -15.57 -2.46 6.44
CA PHE A 38 -14.34 -2.88 5.82
C PHE A 38 -14.43 -2.74 4.30
N PHE A 39 -13.43 -2.14 3.70
CA PHE A 39 -13.29 -2.03 2.26
C PHE A 39 -11.88 -2.41 1.80
N SER A 40 -11.76 -2.88 0.58
CA SER A 40 -10.49 -3.20 -0.05
C SER A 40 -9.79 -1.90 -0.48
N ARG A 41 -8.80 -1.46 0.30
CA ARG A 41 -8.04 -0.22 0.03
C ARG A 41 -7.36 -0.24 -1.33
N THR A 42 -6.83 -1.38 -1.75
CA THR A 42 -6.19 -1.58 -3.05
C THR A 42 -7.15 -1.42 -4.24
N ALA A 43 -8.46 -1.36 -3.99
CA ALA A 43 -9.47 -1.18 -5.01
C ALA A 43 -10.00 0.27 -5.14
N LEU A 44 -9.44 1.24 -4.41
CA LEU A 44 -9.84 2.65 -4.48
C LEU A 44 -9.68 3.23 -5.89
N MET A 45 -8.62 2.84 -6.61
CA MET A 45 -8.41 3.24 -8.00
C MET A 45 -9.55 2.80 -8.93
N TRP A 46 -10.10 1.60 -8.73
CA TRP A 46 -11.19 1.06 -9.54
C TRP A 46 -12.52 1.81 -9.30
N VAL A 47 -12.70 2.36 -8.08
CA VAL A 47 -13.83 3.23 -7.78
C VAL A 47 -13.66 4.57 -8.50
N PHE A 48 -12.49 5.19 -8.40
CA PHE A 48 -12.21 6.45 -9.09
C PHE A 48 -12.41 6.35 -10.60
N THR A 49 -11.93 5.28 -11.22
CA THR A 49 -12.08 5.06 -12.67
C THR A 49 -13.50 4.68 -13.07
N GLY A 50 -14.41 4.46 -12.12
CA GLY A 50 -15.80 4.09 -12.36
C GLY A 50 -16.01 2.62 -12.74
N GLN A 51 -14.99 1.77 -12.62
CA GLN A 51 -15.11 0.34 -12.90
C GLN A 51 -15.81 -0.42 -11.77
N LEU A 52 -15.67 0.04 -10.54
CA LEU A 52 -16.37 -0.49 -9.37
C LEU A 52 -17.11 0.62 -8.63
N SER A 53 -18.24 0.30 -8.04
CA SER A 53 -18.89 1.19 -7.08
C SER A 53 -18.23 1.07 -5.70
N HIS A 54 -18.41 2.06 -4.83
CA HIS A 54 -17.96 1.97 -3.42
C HIS A 54 -18.46 0.69 -2.74
N ARG A 55 -19.67 0.25 -3.05
CA ARG A 55 -20.26 -0.99 -2.48
C ARG A 55 -19.52 -2.25 -2.93
N CYS A 56 -19.02 -2.27 -4.16
CA CYS A 56 -18.33 -3.43 -4.72
C CYS A 56 -16.95 -3.67 -4.08
N ILE A 57 -16.35 -2.67 -3.46
CA ILE A 57 -15.08 -2.80 -2.75
C ILE A 57 -15.24 -3.16 -1.27
N GLU A 58 -16.47 -3.28 -0.75
CA GLU A 58 -16.80 -3.81 0.57
C GLU A 58 -16.96 -5.34 0.48
N PRO A 59 -15.98 -6.17 0.90
CA PRO A 59 -16.04 -7.62 0.71
C PRO A 59 -17.11 -8.31 1.55
N LEU A 60 -17.58 -7.65 2.61
CA LEU A 60 -18.61 -8.17 3.50
C LEU A 60 -19.96 -7.49 3.24
N GLU A 61 -21.02 -8.23 3.42
CA GLU A 61 -22.35 -7.65 3.53
C GLU A 61 -22.41 -6.73 4.75
N ARG A 62 -23.04 -5.56 4.61
CA ARG A 62 -23.15 -4.59 5.71
C ARG A 62 -23.83 -5.16 6.95
N ASP A 63 -24.75 -6.10 6.76
CA ASP A 63 -25.42 -6.83 7.82
C ASP A 63 -24.55 -7.90 8.52
N ALA A 64 -23.41 -8.27 7.94
CA ALA A 64 -22.52 -9.28 8.49
C ALA A 64 -22.02 -8.93 9.90
N TYR A 65 -21.75 -7.66 10.17
CA TYR A 65 -21.32 -7.23 11.52
C TYR A 65 -22.38 -7.53 12.58
N ARG A 66 -23.64 -7.23 12.29
CA ARG A 66 -24.76 -7.54 13.19
C ARG A 66 -24.93 -9.04 13.36
N ARG A 67 -24.92 -9.81 12.28
CA ARG A 67 -25.04 -11.28 12.31
C ARG A 67 -23.93 -11.94 13.09
N LEU A 68 -22.71 -11.40 12.99
CA LEU A 68 -21.55 -11.89 13.73
C LEU A 68 -21.46 -11.34 15.17
N GLY A 69 -22.35 -10.43 15.58
CA GLY A 69 -22.28 -9.80 16.89
C GLY A 69 -21.03 -8.94 17.09
N ILE A 70 -20.58 -8.25 16.03
CA ILE A 70 -19.47 -7.30 16.09
C ILE A 70 -20.04 -5.89 16.30
N THR A 71 -19.71 -5.29 17.44
CA THR A 71 -20.05 -3.89 17.74
C THR A 71 -19.08 -2.98 16.97
N ARG A 72 -19.61 -2.01 16.24
CA ARG A 72 -18.80 -0.99 15.53
C ARG A 72 -18.92 0.34 16.24
N VAL A 73 -17.78 0.98 16.45
CA VAL A 73 -17.69 2.34 17.01
C VAL A 73 -16.97 3.23 16.00
N ARG A 74 -17.72 4.18 15.41
CA ARG A 74 -17.15 5.18 14.51
C ARG A 74 -16.50 6.28 15.34
N ALA A 75 -15.19 6.15 15.59
CA ALA A 75 -14.44 7.10 16.37
C ALA A 75 -12.95 7.02 16.10
N ARG A 76 -12.25 8.11 16.38
CA ARG A 76 -10.79 8.14 16.43
C ARG A 76 -10.31 7.65 17.79
N ALA A 77 -9.36 6.71 17.80
CA ALA A 77 -8.58 6.39 18.99
C ALA A 77 -7.58 7.53 19.25
N THR A 78 -7.60 8.11 20.42
CA THR A 78 -6.80 9.28 20.80
C THR A 78 -5.78 9.01 21.87
N GLY A 79 -5.86 7.86 22.54
CA GLY A 79 -4.93 7.43 23.59
C GLY A 79 -5.27 6.05 24.10
N LEU A 80 -4.40 5.52 24.94
CA LEU A 80 -4.55 4.21 25.55
C LEU A 80 -4.11 4.29 27.03
N ASP A 81 -5.04 3.99 27.94
CA ASP A 81 -4.74 3.78 29.36
C ASP A 81 -4.50 2.27 29.59
N THR A 82 -3.25 1.90 29.66
CA THR A 82 -2.84 0.49 29.81
C THR A 82 -3.06 -0.06 31.21
N GLU A 83 -3.06 0.80 32.25
CA GLU A 83 -3.31 0.41 33.64
C GLU A 83 -4.79 0.12 33.86
N ARG A 84 -5.69 1.00 33.39
CA ARG A 84 -7.14 0.81 33.46
C ARG A 84 -7.68 -0.10 32.38
N ARG A 85 -6.87 -0.43 31.38
CA ARG A 85 -7.25 -1.20 30.19
C ARG A 85 -8.43 -0.55 29.47
N GLU A 86 -8.26 0.73 29.12
CA GLU A 86 -9.25 1.55 28.45
C GLU A 86 -8.68 2.21 27.19
N LEU A 87 -9.38 2.07 26.08
CA LEU A 87 -9.10 2.80 24.85
C LEU A 87 -9.82 4.16 24.89
N LEU A 88 -9.06 5.23 24.77
CA LEU A 88 -9.60 6.61 24.78
C LEU A 88 -10.03 7.00 23.36
N LEU A 89 -11.22 7.60 23.27
CA LEU A 89 -11.84 7.99 22.02
C LEU A 89 -11.98 9.52 21.93
N GLY A 90 -11.85 10.03 20.71
CA GLY A 90 -12.18 11.41 20.38
C GLY A 90 -13.69 11.66 20.28
N GLY A 91 -14.07 12.96 20.06
CA GLY A 91 -15.47 13.30 19.83
C GLY A 91 -16.35 13.31 21.09
N GLY A 92 -15.76 13.35 22.27
CA GLY A 92 -16.51 13.34 23.54
C GLY A 92 -17.14 11.99 23.90
N LEU A 93 -16.73 10.92 23.21
CA LEU A 93 -17.16 9.56 23.54
C LEU A 93 -16.41 9.06 24.78
N GLY A 94 -17.10 8.27 25.60
CA GLY A 94 -16.47 7.61 26.75
C GLY A 94 -15.42 6.58 26.34
N PRO A 95 -14.51 6.21 27.26
CA PRO A 95 -13.49 5.20 26.98
C PRO A 95 -14.12 3.82 26.77
N VAL A 96 -13.45 2.99 25.95
CA VAL A 96 -13.86 1.60 25.71
C VAL A 96 -12.99 0.65 26.52
N PRO A 97 -13.55 -0.03 27.53
CA PRO A 97 -12.79 -0.98 28.34
C PRO A 97 -12.57 -2.29 27.57
N PHE A 98 -11.40 -2.89 27.74
CA PHE A 98 -11.01 -4.14 27.09
C PHE A 98 -10.35 -5.14 28.03
N ASP A 99 -10.47 -6.43 27.73
CA ASP A 99 -9.68 -7.50 28.33
C ASP A 99 -8.52 -7.91 27.41
N ARG A 100 -8.74 -7.79 26.08
CA ARG A 100 -7.74 -7.98 25.01
C ARG A 100 -7.87 -6.86 23.98
N LEU A 101 -6.73 -6.32 23.54
CA LEU A 101 -6.67 -5.24 22.56
C LEU A 101 -5.82 -5.64 21.35
N ILE A 102 -6.32 -5.40 20.15
CA ILE A 102 -5.55 -5.57 18.91
C ILE A 102 -5.42 -4.21 18.22
N LEU A 103 -4.20 -3.73 18.11
CA LEU A 103 -3.84 -2.50 17.44
C LEU A 103 -3.64 -2.82 15.94
N ALA A 104 -4.61 -2.46 15.10
CA ALA A 104 -4.59 -2.65 13.65
C ALA A 104 -4.83 -1.30 12.93
N ALA A 105 -4.20 -0.23 13.47
CA ALA A 105 -4.41 1.15 13.06
C ALA A 105 -3.86 1.48 11.66
N GLY A 106 -3.15 0.54 11.03
CA GLY A 106 -2.63 0.69 9.68
C GLY A 106 -1.52 1.72 9.57
N SER A 107 -1.49 2.37 8.39
CA SER A 107 -0.53 3.43 8.06
C SER A 107 -1.26 4.69 7.61
N ARG A 108 -0.55 5.81 7.62
CA ARG A 108 -0.99 7.09 7.09
C ARG A 108 0.03 7.64 6.09
N PRO A 109 -0.37 8.57 5.21
CA PRO A 109 0.57 9.23 4.33
C PRO A 109 1.76 9.82 5.10
N ARG A 110 2.95 9.66 4.55
CA ARG A 110 4.14 10.35 5.06
C ARG A 110 3.95 11.85 4.90
N PRO A 111 4.16 12.66 5.95
CA PRO A 111 4.10 14.11 5.82
C PRO A 111 5.03 14.61 4.73
N ALA A 112 4.53 15.51 3.89
CA ALA A 112 5.32 16.15 2.87
C ALA A 112 6.32 17.13 3.52
N PRO A 113 7.62 17.02 3.21
CA PRO A 113 8.66 17.82 3.87
C PRO A 113 8.81 19.23 3.28
N TRP A 114 8.04 19.57 2.25
CA TRP A 114 8.23 20.80 1.47
C TRP A 114 7.36 21.96 1.99
N PRO A 115 7.87 23.21 1.91
CA PRO A 115 7.03 24.38 2.07
C PRO A 115 5.83 24.33 1.12
N GLY A 116 4.67 24.76 1.59
CA GLY A 116 3.42 24.79 0.81
C GLY A 116 2.67 23.45 0.76
N SER A 117 3.09 22.46 1.54
CA SER A 117 2.37 21.17 1.62
C SER A 117 0.98 21.26 2.24
N ASP A 118 0.66 22.38 2.87
CA ASP A 118 -0.64 22.73 3.47
C ASP A 118 -1.55 23.54 2.54
N LEU A 119 -1.10 23.88 1.33
CA LEU A 119 -1.92 24.58 0.36
C LEU A 119 -3.12 23.75 -0.09
N THR A 120 -4.23 24.41 -0.33
CA THR A 120 -5.43 23.82 -0.93
C THR A 120 -5.10 23.30 -2.33
N GLY A 121 -5.54 22.08 -2.65
CA GLY A 121 -5.17 21.37 -3.89
C GLY A 121 -3.97 20.45 -3.75
N VAL A 122 -3.39 20.35 -2.54
CA VAL A 122 -2.35 19.35 -2.20
C VAL A 122 -2.98 18.23 -1.37
N GLY A 123 -2.85 16.98 -1.81
CA GLY A 123 -3.46 15.84 -1.15
C GLY A 123 -2.68 14.54 -1.31
N HIS A 124 -3.33 13.43 -0.97
CA HIS A 124 -2.79 12.09 -1.06
C HIS A 124 -3.75 11.16 -1.80
N PHE A 125 -3.36 9.90 -1.99
CA PHE A 125 -4.22 8.86 -2.55
C PHE A 125 -4.03 7.55 -1.76
N VAL A 126 -4.46 7.55 -0.49
CA VAL A 126 -4.28 6.41 0.45
C VAL A 126 -5.58 6.02 1.12
N THR A 127 -6.44 6.98 1.46
CA THR A 127 -7.65 6.75 2.24
C THR A 127 -8.92 6.93 1.41
N HIS A 128 -10.04 6.48 1.96
CA HIS A 128 -11.36 6.71 1.37
C HIS A 128 -11.68 8.22 1.24
N GLN A 129 -11.19 9.03 2.17
CA GLN A 129 -11.35 10.47 2.16
C GLN A 129 -10.45 11.14 1.11
N ASP A 130 -9.25 10.60 0.89
CA ASP A 130 -8.36 11.04 -0.20
C ASP A 130 -9.01 10.76 -1.57
N LEU A 131 -9.67 9.60 -1.73
CA LEU A 131 -10.45 9.30 -2.93
C LEU A 131 -11.52 10.35 -3.16
N ALA A 132 -12.32 10.68 -2.12
CA ALA A 132 -13.37 11.68 -2.22
C ALA A 132 -12.83 13.07 -2.56
N TRP A 133 -11.69 13.45 -1.96
CA TRP A 133 -11.00 14.70 -2.28
C TRP A 133 -10.57 14.73 -3.76
N LEU A 134 -9.91 13.68 -4.25
CA LEU A 134 -9.42 13.62 -5.62
C LEU A 134 -10.56 13.58 -6.65
N GLU A 135 -11.67 12.91 -6.34
CA GLU A 135 -12.88 12.94 -7.16
C GLU A 135 -13.43 14.37 -7.28
N ASN A 136 -13.45 15.14 -6.20
CA ASN A 136 -13.90 16.53 -6.23
C ASN A 136 -12.93 17.45 -7.01
N GLU A 137 -11.61 17.23 -6.91
CA GLU A 137 -10.62 18.02 -7.64
C GLU A 137 -10.67 17.79 -9.15
N ILE A 138 -10.92 16.55 -9.58
CA ILE A 138 -10.77 16.14 -10.98
C ILE A 138 -12.12 15.92 -11.68
N VAL A 139 -13.14 15.45 -10.97
CA VAL A 139 -14.42 15.01 -11.57
C VAL A 139 -15.59 15.94 -11.18
N GLY A 140 -15.43 16.78 -10.17
CA GLY A 140 -16.49 17.68 -9.67
C GLY A 140 -17.52 16.96 -8.81
N GLY A 141 -17.14 15.88 -8.19
CA GLY A 141 -17.97 15.08 -7.30
C GLY A 141 -17.75 13.58 -7.44
N PRO A 142 -18.45 12.77 -6.66
CA PRO A 142 -18.27 11.33 -6.70
C PRO A 142 -18.53 10.78 -8.10
N SER A 143 -17.64 9.93 -8.56
CA SER A 143 -17.75 9.27 -9.87
C SER A 143 -19.12 8.61 -10.00
N GLN A 144 -19.92 9.04 -10.98
CA GLN A 144 -21.24 8.47 -11.27
C GLN A 144 -21.10 7.16 -12.05
N ALA A 145 -20.46 6.17 -11.46
CA ALA A 145 -20.63 4.80 -11.91
C ALA A 145 -21.92 4.28 -11.30
N GLY A 146 -23.08 4.53 -11.97
CA GLY A 146 -24.35 3.81 -11.83
C GLY A 146 -24.83 3.36 -10.43
N GLY A 147 -24.32 3.94 -9.35
CA GLY A 147 -24.66 3.58 -7.98
C GLY A 147 -25.54 4.64 -7.30
N PRO A 148 -26.37 4.25 -6.34
CA PRO A 148 -27.16 5.20 -5.56
C PRO A 148 -26.24 6.19 -4.85
N PRO A 149 -26.74 7.43 -4.57
CA PRO A 149 -25.98 8.46 -3.85
C PRO A 149 -25.43 7.89 -2.55
N ARG A 150 -24.23 8.33 -2.16
CA ARG A 150 -23.55 7.88 -0.94
C ARG A 150 -24.51 7.90 0.24
N PRO A 151 -24.75 6.79 0.93
CA PRO A 151 -25.46 6.79 2.21
C PRO A 151 -24.70 7.60 3.28
N ASP A 152 -23.41 7.84 3.05
CA ASP A 152 -22.47 8.41 4.01
C ASP A 152 -22.27 9.94 3.85
N ALA A 153 -22.90 10.56 2.87
CA ALA A 153 -22.86 12.04 2.68
C ALA A 153 -23.42 12.83 3.87
N HIS A 154 -24.13 12.16 4.78
CA HIS A 154 -24.69 12.77 5.99
C HIS A 154 -23.79 12.59 7.25
N LEU A 155 -22.65 11.93 7.11
CA LEU A 155 -21.72 11.68 8.22
C LEU A 155 -20.69 12.80 8.43
N GLU A 156 -20.78 13.88 7.67
CA GLU A 156 -19.82 14.98 7.68
C GLU A 156 -19.86 15.89 8.91
N SER A 157 -20.80 15.71 9.86
CA SER A 157 -21.08 16.85 10.74
C SER A 157 -20.83 16.69 12.24
N SER A 158 -20.37 15.56 12.78
CA SER A 158 -20.34 15.42 14.24
C SER A 158 -19.07 14.93 14.91
N ASN A 159 -18.01 14.59 14.17
CA ASN A 159 -16.74 14.22 14.78
C ASN A 159 -15.69 15.31 14.56
N PRO A 160 -14.91 15.69 15.59
CA PRO A 160 -13.78 16.58 15.40
C PRO A 160 -12.85 15.95 14.39
N VAL A 161 -12.71 16.65 13.29
CA VAL A 161 -11.96 16.30 12.11
C VAL A 161 -10.58 15.83 12.52
N SER A 162 -10.19 14.63 12.08
CA SER A 162 -8.78 14.26 12.02
C SER A 162 -8.01 15.42 11.41
N PRO A 163 -6.85 15.85 11.94
CA PRO A 163 -6.04 16.89 11.31
C PRO A 163 -5.65 16.54 9.87
N TYR A 164 -6.01 15.36 9.43
CA TYR A 164 -5.76 14.83 8.08
C TYR A 164 -7.00 14.92 7.17
N TRP A 165 -8.22 15.24 7.66
CA TRP A 165 -9.47 15.26 6.87
C TRP A 165 -10.54 16.23 7.38
N PRO A 166 -11.47 16.68 6.49
CA PRO A 166 -11.39 16.71 5.04
C PRO A 166 -10.37 17.74 4.56
N ARG A 167 -9.75 17.52 3.40
CA ARG A 167 -8.90 18.52 2.79
C ARG A 167 -9.78 19.50 2.00
N PRO A 168 -9.50 20.82 2.05
CA PRO A 168 -10.17 21.78 1.21
C PRO A 168 -9.95 21.46 -0.27
N VAL A 169 -11.01 21.58 -1.08
CA VAL A 169 -10.99 21.30 -2.52
C VAL A 169 -10.65 22.58 -3.27
N ALA A 170 -9.52 22.60 -3.97
CA ALA A 170 -9.09 23.74 -4.73
C ALA A 170 -10.00 24.02 -5.96
N ALA A 171 -10.63 22.96 -6.53
CA ALA A 171 -11.55 23.09 -7.64
C ALA A 171 -12.75 23.99 -7.29
N GLU A 172 -13.28 23.92 -6.05
CA GLU A 172 -14.35 24.80 -5.59
C GLU A 172 -13.89 26.25 -5.53
N ALA A 173 -12.71 26.51 -4.99
CA ALA A 173 -12.16 27.87 -4.88
C ALA A 173 -11.71 28.44 -6.24
N ARG A 174 -11.25 27.59 -7.16
CA ARG A 174 -10.89 27.99 -8.54
C ARG A 174 -12.12 28.21 -9.43
N GLY A 175 -13.27 27.65 -9.07
CA GLY A 175 -14.46 27.62 -9.93
C GLY A 175 -14.33 26.70 -11.14
N GLN A 176 -13.31 25.83 -11.18
CA GLN A 176 -13.08 24.85 -12.26
C GLN A 176 -12.32 23.63 -11.76
N LEU A 177 -12.51 22.50 -12.44
CA LEU A 177 -11.77 21.26 -12.18
C LEU A 177 -10.28 21.40 -12.53
N SER A 178 -9.45 20.54 -11.95
CA SER A 178 -8.03 20.49 -12.26
C SER A 178 -7.79 20.19 -13.75
N GLN A 179 -6.91 20.96 -14.35
CA GLN A 179 -6.45 20.81 -15.75
C GLN A 179 -4.97 20.44 -15.84
N GLN A 180 -4.20 20.72 -14.80
CA GLN A 180 -2.75 20.50 -14.71
C GLN A 180 -2.39 19.76 -13.43
N PRO A 181 -2.86 18.51 -13.27
CA PRO A 181 -2.55 17.72 -12.08
C PRO A 181 -1.11 17.24 -12.10
N ALA A 182 -0.58 17.00 -10.91
CA ALA A 182 0.73 16.42 -10.73
C ALA A 182 0.73 15.34 -9.64
N VAL A 183 1.68 14.43 -9.74
CA VAL A 183 1.99 13.42 -8.73
C VAL A 183 3.48 13.48 -8.40
N VAL A 184 3.84 13.42 -7.13
CA VAL A 184 5.23 13.32 -6.67
C VAL A 184 5.42 12.03 -5.88
N GLY A 185 6.41 11.23 -6.30
CA GLY A 185 6.81 9.97 -5.65
C GLY A 185 6.72 8.75 -6.57
N GLY A 186 7.87 8.17 -6.89
CA GLY A 186 8.07 7.09 -7.85
C GLY A 186 7.81 5.68 -7.29
N GLY A 187 6.71 5.49 -6.54
CA GLY A 187 6.29 4.18 -6.01
C GLY A 187 4.94 3.72 -6.57
N LEU A 188 4.41 2.59 -6.05
CA LEU A 188 3.13 2.01 -6.49
C LEU A 188 1.96 2.99 -6.34
N ILE A 189 1.85 3.68 -5.20
CA ILE A 189 0.78 4.67 -4.99
C ILE A 189 0.88 5.81 -6.03
N GLY A 190 2.10 6.21 -6.39
CA GLY A 190 2.32 7.27 -7.38
C GLY A 190 1.83 6.87 -8.77
N ILE A 191 2.17 5.67 -9.25
CA ILE A 191 1.70 5.22 -10.57
C ILE A 191 0.19 4.98 -10.59
N GLU A 192 -0.41 4.48 -9.50
CA GLU A 192 -1.87 4.36 -9.37
C GLU A 192 -2.57 5.73 -9.44
N ALA A 193 -2.03 6.75 -8.76
CA ALA A 193 -2.53 8.11 -8.83
C ALA A 193 -2.41 8.71 -10.24
N VAL A 194 -1.30 8.44 -10.94
CA VAL A 194 -1.12 8.83 -12.34
C VAL A 194 -2.15 8.13 -13.23
N GLU A 195 -2.32 6.81 -13.07
CA GLU A 195 -3.26 6.00 -13.88
C GLU A 195 -4.71 6.49 -13.75
N VAL A 196 -5.16 6.83 -12.53
CA VAL A 196 -6.52 7.34 -12.33
C VAL A 196 -6.73 8.70 -13.01
N MET A 197 -5.72 9.56 -13.06
CA MET A 197 -5.77 10.84 -13.78
C MET A 197 -5.82 10.65 -15.30
N VAL A 198 -4.97 9.76 -15.83
CA VAL A 198 -4.96 9.41 -17.25
C VAL A 198 -6.31 8.84 -17.71
N ASN A 199 -6.94 7.98 -16.89
CA ASN A 199 -8.28 7.44 -17.18
C ASN A 199 -9.39 8.51 -17.26
N ARG A 200 -9.12 9.72 -16.76
CA ARG A 200 -10.00 10.89 -16.90
C ARG A 200 -9.59 11.82 -18.06
N GLY A 201 -8.66 11.38 -18.90
CA GLY A 201 -8.17 12.14 -20.06
C GLY A 201 -7.17 13.24 -19.71
N LEU A 202 -6.68 13.29 -18.46
CA LEU A 202 -5.70 14.28 -18.03
C LEU A 202 -4.28 13.84 -18.42
N ARG A 203 -3.36 14.80 -18.46
CA ARG A 203 -1.94 14.59 -18.75
C ARG A 203 -1.09 15.03 -17.54
N PRO A 204 -1.03 14.22 -16.48
CA PRO A 204 -0.36 14.61 -15.25
C PRO A 204 1.15 14.74 -15.43
N HIS A 205 1.77 15.66 -14.68
CA HIS A 205 3.19 15.62 -14.38
C HIS A 205 3.46 14.53 -13.34
N PHE A 206 4.48 13.72 -13.56
CA PHE A 206 4.91 12.69 -12.62
C PHE A 206 6.37 12.89 -12.22
N PHE A 207 6.60 13.39 -11.01
CA PHE A 207 7.93 13.70 -10.49
C PHE A 207 8.49 12.51 -9.72
N VAL A 208 9.61 11.98 -10.20
CA VAL A 208 10.35 10.87 -9.60
C VAL A 208 11.74 11.36 -9.23
N ARG A 209 12.07 11.33 -7.94
CA ARG A 209 13.37 11.79 -7.44
C ARG A 209 14.53 10.92 -7.94
N GLU A 210 14.29 9.62 -8.04
CA GLU A 210 15.26 8.64 -8.51
C GLU A 210 15.45 8.74 -10.02
N GLU A 211 16.57 8.20 -10.51
CA GLU A 211 16.92 8.18 -11.93
C GLU A 211 15.93 7.36 -12.77
N TRP A 212 15.27 6.38 -12.13
CA TRP A 212 14.22 5.59 -12.75
C TRP A 212 13.09 5.26 -11.77
N PHE A 213 11.94 4.86 -12.29
CA PHE A 213 10.76 4.51 -11.53
C PHE A 213 11.01 3.29 -10.63
N TRP A 214 10.68 3.41 -9.37
CA TRP A 214 10.61 2.37 -8.34
C TRP A 214 11.85 1.45 -8.23
N PRO A 215 13.04 1.99 -7.98
CA PRO A 215 14.30 1.22 -7.99
C PRO A 215 14.41 0.16 -6.87
N MET A 216 13.47 0.14 -5.93
CA MET A 216 13.43 -0.90 -4.90
C MET A 216 13.01 -2.28 -5.45
N ALA A 217 12.27 -2.32 -6.56
CA ALA A 217 11.78 -3.56 -7.14
C ALA A 217 12.04 -3.68 -8.65
N ILE A 218 12.18 -2.55 -9.32
CA ILE A 218 12.29 -2.45 -10.79
C ILE A 218 13.73 -2.11 -11.16
N GLU A 219 14.29 -2.79 -12.17
CA GLU A 219 15.60 -2.44 -12.73
C GLU A 219 15.48 -1.42 -13.88
N PRO A 220 16.60 -0.81 -14.34
CA PRO A 220 16.55 0.25 -15.36
C PRO A 220 15.86 -0.15 -16.68
N ARG A 221 16.01 -1.39 -17.15
CA ARG A 221 15.39 -1.87 -18.42
C ARG A 221 13.85 -1.95 -18.26
N GLU A 222 13.40 -2.54 -17.16
CA GLU A 222 11.98 -2.64 -16.81
C GLU A 222 11.36 -1.26 -16.62
N SER A 223 12.05 -0.40 -15.86
CA SER A 223 11.58 0.96 -15.59
C SER A 223 11.49 1.80 -16.86
N ARG A 224 12.43 1.68 -17.76
CA ARG A 224 12.39 2.39 -19.07
C ARG A 224 11.11 2.03 -19.82
N TRP A 225 10.77 0.77 -19.90
CA TRP A 225 9.54 0.34 -20.57
C TRP A 225 8.29 0.89 -19.86
N ILE A 226 8.25 0.87 -18.51
CA ILE A 226 7.14 1.43 -17.73
C ILE A 226 7.00 2.94 -18.01
N MET A 227 8.11 3.69 -17.99
CA MET A 227 8.10 5.14 -18.26
C MET A 227 7.71 5.47 -19.70
N GLU A 228 8.18 4.69 -20.68
CA GLU A 228 7.75 4.78 -22.08
C GLU A 228 6.23 4.58 -22.17
N ARG A 229 5.69 3.57 -21.48
CA ARG A 229 4.27 3.29 -21.50
C ARG A 229 3.43 4.38 -20.84
N MET A 230 3.92 4.98 -19.75
CA MET A 230 3.29 6.17 -19.16
C MET A 230 3.26 7.33 -20.16
N ALA A 231 4.38 7.59 -20.84
CA ALA A 231 4.46 8.65 -21.85
C ALA A 231 3.52 8.42 -23.03
N ASP A 232 3.36 7.18 -23.50
CA ASP A 232 2.37 6.80 -24.55
C ASP A 232 0.93 7.16 -24.13
N HIS A 233 0.64 7.09 -22.83
CA HIS A 233 -0.65 7.50 -22.25
C HIS A 233 -0.74 9.00 -21.92
N GLY A 234 0.27 9.78 -22.30
CA GLY A 234 0.28 11.24 -22.14
C GLY A 234 0.78 11.75 -20.80
N VAL A 235 1.37 10.88 -19.96
CA VAL A 235 2.02 11.30 -18.71
C VAL A 235 3.33 12.03 -19.01
N GLN A 236 3.54 13.17 -18.35
CA GLN A 236 4.80 13.91 -18.41
C GLN A 236 5.72 13.40 -17.31
N VAL A 237 6.52 12.38 -17.61
CA VAL A 237 7.41 11.73 -16.61
C VAL A 237 8.70 12.54 -16.44
N HIS A 238 9.01 12.88 -15.18
CA HIS A 238 10.19 13.65 -14.79
C HIS A 238 11.07 12.84 -13.84
N PRO A 239 11.95 11.94 -14.34
CA PRO A 239 12.93 11.24 -13.49
C PRO A 239 14.04 12.21 -13.05
N SER A 240 14.72 11.88 -11.97
CA SER A 240 15.77 12.69 -11.36
C SER A 240 15.32 14.11 -10.94
N HIS A 241 14.02 14.33 -10.68
CA HIS A 241 13.48 15.60 -10.25
C HIS A 241 13.24 15.60 -8.73
N ASN A 242 14.06 16.29 -7.99
CA ASN A 242 13.86 16.46 -6.56
C ASN A 242 12.98 17.70 -6.29
N LEU A 243 11.79 17.49 -5.71
CA LEU A 243 10.89 18.57 -5.35
C LEU A 243 11.49 19.38 -4.20
N GLU A 244 11.47 20.70 -4.29
CA GLU A 244 12.02 21.64 -3.31
C GLU A 244 10.94 22.46 -2.60
N ALA A 245 9.88 22.83 -3.30
CA ALA A 245 8.77 23.60 -2.76
C ALA A 245 7.48 23.41 -3.57
N ILE A 246 6.37 23.65 -2.91
CA ILE A 246 5.04 23.79 -3.50
C ILE A 246 4.67 25.27 -3.40
N GLU A 247 4.40 25.89 -4.53
CA GLU A 247 4.14 27.34 -4.62
C GLU A 247 2.65 27.59 -4.78
N GLY A 248 2.14 28.59 -4.09
CA GLY A 248 0.72 28.94 -4.13
C GLY A 248 0.47 30.42 -4.20
N GLU A 249 -0.77 30.76 -4.56
CA GLU A 249 -1.34 32.10 -4.55
C GLU A 249 -2.74 32.01 -3.93
N ASP A 250 -3.08 32.93 -3.06
CA ASP A 250 -4.36 32.97 -2.34
C ASP A 250 -4.71 31.64 -1.62
N GLY A 251 -3.67 30.95 -1.10
CA GLY A 251 -3.84 29.67 -0.41
C GLY A 251 -4.05 28.45 -1.33
N LEU A 252 -4.04 28.63 -2.65
CA LEU A 252 -4.23 27.58 -3.65
C LEU A 252 -2.88 27.20 -4.28
N VAL A 253 -2.67 25.90 -4.54
CA VAL A 253 -1.49 25.42 -5.29
C VAL A 253 -1.50 25.98 -6.71
N LYS A 254 -0.35 26.45 -7.19
CA LYS A 254 -0.14 27.02 -8.54
C LYS A 254 1.04 26.43 -9.27
N ALA A 255 2.05 25.96 -8.54
CA ALA A 255 3.23 25.35 -9.15
C ALA A 255 3.97 24.46 -8.16
N VAL A 256 4.81 23.61 -8.71
CA VAL A 256 5.90 22.95 -7.96
C VAL A 256 7.24 23.41 -8.47
N ARG A 257 8.21 23.59 -7.56
CA ARG A 257 9.59 23.89 -7.87
C ARG A 257 10.45 22.70 -7.56
N THR A 258 11.25 22.31 -8.55
CA THR A 258 12.23 21.23 -8.46
C THR A 258 13.64 21.79 -8.68
N ASP A 259 14.65 20.96 -8.50
CA ASP A 259 16.05 21.27 -8.85
C ASP A 259 16.29 21.45 -10.38
N HIS A 260 15.29 21.16 -11.21
CA HIS A 260 15.32 21.34 -12.67
C HIS A 260 14.44 22.49 -13.18
N GLY A 261 13.65 23.10 -12.32
CA GLY A 261 12.80 24.23 -12.69
C GLY A 261 11.44 24.27 -12.01
N ARG A 262 10.61 25.18 -12.52
CA ARG A 262 9.26 25.44 -12.04
C ARG A 262 8.23 24.88 -13.02
N TYR A 263 7.24 24.16 -12.50
CA TYR A 263 6.16 23.53 -13.27
C TYR A 263 4.82 24.03 -12.76
N GLU A 264 3.96 24.52 -13.64
CA GLU A 264 2.61 24.95 -13.28
C GLU A 264 1.74 23.72 -13.01
N VAL A 265 1.09 23.71 -11.85
CA VAL A 265 0.20 22.65 -11.41
C VAL A 265 -0.95 23.25 -10.61
N ASP A 266 -2.12 22.67 -10.70
CA ASP A 266 -3.31 23.12 -9.98
C ASP A 266 -3.89 22.07 -9.03
N CYS A 267 -3.33 20.85 -9.03
CA CYS A 267 -3.60 19.76 -8.10
C CYS A 267 -2.34 18.94 -7.95
N LEU A 268 -1.95 18.62 -6.71
CA LEU A 268 -0.76 17.80 -6.43
C LEU A 268 -1.11 16.63 -5.51
N VAL A 269 -0.89 15.40 -5.99
CA VAL A 269 -0.92 14.19 -5.16
C VAL A 269 0.48 13.87 -4.65
N VAL A 270 0.64 13.82 -3.33
CA VAL A 270 1.88 13.45 -2.66
C VAL A 270 1.87 11.96 -2.34
N ALA A 271 2.73 11.19 -3.02
CA ALA A 271 2.82 9.74 -2.96
C ALA A 271 4.23 9.26 -2.55
N ILE A 272 4.82 9.89 -1.53
CA ILE A 272 6.18 9.61 -1.04
C ILE A 272 6.26 8.52 0.02
N GLY A 273 5.27 7.65 0.05
CA GLY A 273 5.16 6.53 0.96
C GLY A 273 4.25 6.79 2.16
N VAL A 274 4.19 5.80 3.04
CA VAL A 274 3.36 5.81 4.23
C VAL A 274 4.19 5.55 5.48
N VAL A 275 3.65 5.90 6.65
CA VAL A 275 4.24 5.62 7.97
C VAL A 275 3.21 4.96 8.88
N PRO A 276 3.63 4.11 9.83
CA PRO A 276 2.71 3.53 10.81
C PRO A 276 1.88 4.60 11.53
N ASN A 277 0.58 4.34 11.71
CA ASN A 277 -0.34 5.27 12.38
C ASN A 277 -0.38 4.99 13.88
N THR A 278 0.70 5.36 14.60
CA THR A 278 0.92 4.97 16.01
C THR A 278 1.27 6.11 16.96
N GLU A 279 1.29 7.37 16.51
CA GLU A 279 1.66 8.55 17.33
C GLU A 279 0.72 8.72 18.54
N TRP A 280 -0.56 8.39 18.38
CA TRP A 280 -1.55 8.46 19.45
C TRP A 280 -1.30 7.49 20.62
N LEU A 281 -0.33 6.56 20.48
CA LEU A 281 0.13 5.65 21.51
C LEU A 281 1.30 6.21 22.32
N GLU A 282 1.84 7.37 21.96
CA GLU A 282 2.91 8.00 22.73
C GLU A 282 2.46 8.26 24.18
N GLY A 283 3.30 7.90 25.15
CA GLY A 283 2.99 8.02 26.57
C GLY A 283 2.11 6.92 27.16
N SER A 284 1.62 5.95 26.39
CA SER A 284 0.79 4.84 26.86
C SER A 284 1.57 3.69 27.52
N GLY A 285 2.90 3.70 27.44
CA GLY A 285 3.75 2.59 27.88
C GLY A 285 3.95 1.48 26.83
N ILE A 286 3.29 1.55 25.68
CA ILE A 286 3.55 0.67 24.54
C ILE A 286 4.93 1.02 23.92
N GLU A 287 5.75 0.02 23.70
CA GLU A 287 7.04 0.20 23.03
C GLU A 287 6.87 0.48 21.54
N LEU A 288 7.26 1.69 21.14
CA LEU A 288 7.26 2.10 19.74
C LEU A 288 8.67 2.03 19.16
N HIS A 289 8.76 1.69 17.87
CA HIS A 289 10.01 1.78 17.12
C HIS A 289 10.35 3.26 16.85
N PRO A 290 11.64 3.68 16.85
CA PRO A 290 12.03 5.08 16.63
C PRO A 290 11.50 5.72 15.33
N LYS A 291 11.22 4.91 14.31
CA LYS A 291 10.63 5.34 13.04
C LYS A 291 9.09 5.21 12.99
N GLY A 292 8.45 5.00 14.12
CA GLY A 292 7.03 4.67 14.24
C GLY A 292 6.76 3.16 14.15
N GLY A 293 5.58 2.75 14.61
CA GLY A 293 5.13 1.36 14.65
C GLY A 293 5.30 0.71 16.01
N VAL A 294 4.40 -0.22 16.32
CA VAL A 294 4.34 -0.95 17.58
C VAL A 294 5.30 -2.13 17.55
N GLN A 295 6.24 -2.20 18.48
CA GLN A 295 7.12 -3.36 18.62
C GLN A 295 6.34 -4.57 19.13
N VAL A 296 6.52 -5.72 18.47
CA VAL A 296 5.87 -6.97 18.84
C VAL A 296 6.85 -8.14 18.87
N ASP A 297 6.47 -9.16 19.61
CA ASP A 297 7.13 -10.47 19.59
C ASP A 297 6.61 -11.35 18.43
N ALA A 298 7.07 -12.58 18.37
CA ALA A 298 6.66 -13.53 17.33
C ALA A 298 5.17 -13.90 17.40
N SER A 299 4.49 -13.73 18.53
CA SER A 299 3.04 -13.94 18.66
C SER A 299 2.23 -12.69 18.33
N LEU A 300 2.89 -11.61 17.89
CA LEU A 300 2.36 -10.27 17.65
C LEU A 300 1.89 -9.57 18.94
N GLN A 301 2.33 -10.03 20.13
CA GLN A 301 2.07 -9.37 21.39
C GLN A 301 3.07 -8.24 21.63
N THR A 302 2.59 -7.14 22.18
CA THR A 302 3.42 -6.00 22.58
C THR A 302 4.17 -6.30 23.89
N ASN A 303 4.92 -5.34 24.40
CA ASN A 303 5.51 -5.40 25.74
C ASN A 303 4.47 -5.45 26.87
N ILE A 304 3.19 -5.20 26.58
CA ILE A 304 2.09 -5.26 27.57
C ILE A 304 1.20 -6.47 27.30
N GLU A 305 1.07 -7.35 28.29
CA GLU A 305 0.28 -8.57 28.20
C GLU A 305 -1.17 -8.31 27.77
N GLY A 306 -1.63 -9.09 26.78
CA GLY A 306 -2.99 -9.03 26.24
C GLY A 306 -3.24 -7.86 25.29
N ILE A 307 -2.18 -7.15 24.89
CA ILE A 307 -2.20 -6.13 23.83
C ILE A 307 -1.34 -6.60 22.66
N PHE A 308 -1.91 -6.63 21.47
CA PHE A 308 -1.32 -7.13 20.25
C PHE A 308 -1.29 -6.05 19.17
N ALA A 309 -0.42 -6.17 18.16
CA ALA A 309 -0.48 -5.31 16.99
C ALA A 309 -0.32 -6.12 15.69
N ALA A 310 -1.00 -5.68 14.63
CA ALA A 310 -1.01 -6.37 13.33
C ALA A 310 -1.17 -5.39 12.15
N GLY A 311 -0.64 -5.79 11.00
CA GLY A 311 -0.67 -5.00 9.77
C GLY A 311 0.37 -3.88 9.76
N ASP A 312 0.14 -2.84 8.97
CA ASP A 312 1.10 -1.78 8.68
C ASP A 312 1.66 -1.06 9.92
N CYS A 313 0.94 -1.10 11.04
CA CYS A 313 1.38 -0.47 12.30
C CYS A 313 2.28 -1.36 13.15
N ALA A 314 2.43 -2.66 12.84
CA ALA A 314 3.24 -3.59 13.60
C ALA A 314 4.69 -3.66 13.05
N ILE A 315 5.64 -3.76 13.96
CA ILE A 315 7.06 -3.98 13.65
C ILE A 315 7.37 -5.45 13.80
N VAL A 316 7.55 -6.14 12.68
CA VAL A 316 7.79 -7.58 12.62
C VAL A 316 9.23 -7.90 12.20
N GLU A 317 9.69 -9.11 12.55
CA GLU A 317 11.01 -9.59 12.15
C GLU A 317 11.00 -10.02 10.67
N TRP A 318 12.00 -9.55 9.94
CA TRP A 318 12.24 -9.88 8.54
C TRP A 318 13.24 -11.03 8.41
N PHE A 319 13.42 -11.55 7.17
CA PHE A 319 14.31 -12.67 6.87
C PHE A 319 15.80 -12.40 7.22
N ASP A 320 16.20 -11.14 7.28
CA ASP A 320 17.56 -10.68 7.63
C ASP A 320 17.71 -10.40 9.14
N GLY A 321 16.70 -10.75 9.96
CA GLY A 321 16.66 -10.47 11.40
C GLY A 321 16.37 -9.01 11.76
N SER A 322 16.28 -8.12 10.78
CA SER A 322 15.87 -6.73 11.05
C SER A 322 14.40 -6.65 11.45
N LYS A 323 14.06 -5.66 12.25
CA LYS A 323 12.68 -5.38 12.66
C LYS A 323 12.18 -4.12 11.97
N ARG A 324 11.11 -4.25 11.20
CA ARG A 324 10.51 -3.13 10.45
C ARG A 324 9.04 -3.41 10.10
N PRO A 325 8.25 -2.38 9.72
CA PRO A 325 6.86 -2.58 9.29
C PRO A 325 6.82 -3.36 7.96
N GLU A 326 5.75 -4.10 7.77
CA GLU A 326 5.46 -4.81 6.53
C GLU A 326 4.13 -4.31 5.98
N GLN A 327 4.20 -3.26 5.14
CA GLN A 327 3.05 -2.53 4.62
C GLN A 327 2.53 -3.19 3.33
N LEU A 328 1.94 -4.38 3.47
CA LEU A 328 1.40 -5.18 2.38
C LEU A 328 0.08 -5.83 2.79
N TRP A 329 -0.91 -5.78 1.89
CA TRP A 329 -2.26 -6.29 2.16
C TRP A 329 -2.27 -7.78 2.58
N TYR A 330 -1.50 -8.62 1.89
CA TYR A 330 -1.46 -10.07 2.15
C TYR A 330 -0.89 -10.41 3.52
N THR A 331 0.21 -9.78 3.89
CA THR A 331 0.85 -9.99 5.19
C THR A 331 0.06 -9.37 6.33
N ALA A 332 -0.59 -8.23 6.11
CA ALA A 332 -1.50 -7.62 7.07
C ALA A 332 -2.70 -8.54 7.39
N ARG A 333 -3.25 -9.22 6.38
CA ARG A 333 -4.29 -10.26 6.53
C ARG A 333 -3.81 -11.40 7.43
N ASP A 334 -2.64 -11.94 7.13
CA ASP A 334 -2.09 -13.08 7.86
C ASP A 334 -1.69 -12.70 9.31
N GLN A 335 -1.15 -11.50 9.50
CA GLN A 335 -0.89 -10.94 10.83
C GLN A 335 -2.20 -10.77 11.63
N GLY A 336 -3.26 -10.27 11.01
CA GLY A 336 -4.57 -10.15 11.65
C GLY A 336 -5.08 -11.48 12.18
N ARG A 337 -4.97 -12.55 11.40
CA ARG A 337 -5.35 -13.92 11.80
C ARG A 337 -4.53 -14.43 12.98
N ILE A 338 -3.23 -14.21 12.97
CA ILE A 338 -2.32 -14.62 14.06
C ILE A 338 -2.62 -13.80 15.32
N ALA A 339 -2.77 -12.48 15.22
CA ALA A 339 -3.09 -11.62 16.36
C ALA A 339 -4.44 -11.99 17.01
N GLY A 340 -5.46 -12.30 16.19
CA GLY A 340 -6.75 -12.78 16.69
C GLY A 340 -6.63 -14.08 17.47
N ARG A 341 -5.88 -15.06 16.96
CA ARG A 341 -5.62 -16.35 17.63
C ARG A 341 -4.81 -16.18 18.91
N ALA A 342 -3.76 -15.38 18.87
CA ALA A 342 -2.93 -15.07 20.04
C ALA A 342 -3.74 -14.37 21.13
N ALA A 343 -4.62 -13.44 20.76
CA ALA A 343 -5.50 -12.74 21.70
C ALA A 343 -6.49 -13.68 22.41
N MET A 344 -6.88 -14.81 21.80
CA MET A 344 -7.66 -15.88 22.42
C MET A 344 -6.83 -16.81 23.32
N GLY A 345 -5.52 -16.61 23.40
CA GLY A 345 -4.60 -17.43 24.21
C GLY A 345 -4.01 -18.63 23.47
N GLU A 346 -4.15 -18.72 22.15
CA GLU A 346 -3.51 -19.78 21.38
C GLU A 346 -1.99 -19.54 21.28
N MET A 347 -1.21 -20.59 21.41
CA MET A 347 0.23 -20.56 21.17
C MET A 347 0.50 -20.56 19.65
N VAL A 348 0.64 -19.40 19.08
CA VAL A 348 0.88 -19.18 17.66
C VAL A 348 2.03 -18.21 17.43
N SER A 349 2.65 -18.29 16.25
CA SER A 349 3.76 -17.42 15.87
C SER A 349 3.56 -16.97 14.44
N TYR A 350 3.71 -15.68 14.22
CA TYR A 350 3.81 -15.12 12.87
C TYR A 350 5.19 -15.44 12.30
N ARG A 351 5.19 -16.06 11.16
CA ARG A 351 6.39 -16.24 10.34
C ARG A 351 6.14 -15.59 9.01
N ARG A 352 6.99 -14.63 8.67
CA ARG A 352 6.88 -13.92 7.40
C ARG A 352 6.88 -14.92 6.24
N PRO A 353 5.85 -14.95 5.38
CA PRO A 353 5.83 -15.81 4.21
C PRO A 353 6.85 -15.34 3.16
N ILE A 354 7.06 -16.14 2.12
CA ILE A 354 7.73 -15.65 0.91
C ILE A 354 6.92 -14.47 0.40
N TRP A 355 7.59 -13.33 0.27
CA TRP A 355 6.95 -12.11 -0.18
C TRP A 355 6.50 -12.21 -1.63
N TYR A 356 5.33 -11.72 -1.93
CA TYR A 356 4.83 -11.60 -3.29
C TYR A 356 3.92 -10.38 -3.41
N ASN A 357 3.87 -9.84 -4.62
CA ASN A 357 2.92 -8.80 -4.96
C ASN A 357 2.52 -8.94 -6.43
N SER A 358 1.28 -8.57 -6.73
CA SER A 358 0.77 -8.41 -8.10
C SER A 358 0.11 -7.06 -8.19
N ALA A 359 0.43 -6.35 -9.24
CA ALA A 359 -0.13 -5.02 -9.52
C ALA A 359 -0.36 -4.86 -11.01
N LYS A 360 -1.13 -3.85 -11.36
CA LYS A 360 -1.23 -3.35 -12.72
C LYS A 360 -0.49 -2.01 -12.78
N LEU A 361 0.47 -1.90 -13.68
CA LEU A 361 1.24 -0.67 -13.90
C LEU A 361 0.81 -0.09 -15.25
N MET A 362 -0.05 0.91 -15.23
CA MET A 362 -0.82 1.35 -16.39
C MET A 362 -1.67 0.18 -16.94
N ASP A 363 -1.38 -0.32 -18.13
CA ASP A 363 -2.03 -1.49 -18.74
C ASP A 363 -1.16 -2.76 -18.75
N MET A 364 -0.04 -2.73 -18.03
CA MET A 364 0.90 -3.85 -17.93
C MET A 364 0.67 -4.66 -16.65
N GLU A 365 0.56 -5.98 -16.80
CA GLU A 365 0.56 -6.89 -15.65
C GLU A 365 1.94 -6.92 -15.00
N TYR A 366 1.99 -6.87 -13.68
CA TYR A 366 3.20 -6.97 -12.88
C TYR A 366 3.05 -8.03 -11.82
N THR A 367 4.00 -8.95 -11.74
CA THR A 367 4.08 -9.98 -10.69
C THR A 367 5.50 -10.04 -10.15
N THR A 368 5.64 -10.02 -8.83
CA THR A 368 6.93 -10.22 -8.17
C THR A 368 6.77 -11.20 -7.01
N ALA A 369 7.79 -12.01 -6.78
CA ALA A 369 7.81 -13.01 -5.71
C ALA A 369 9.24 -13.19 -5.17
N GLY A 370 9.38 -13.45 -3.88
CA GLY A 370 10.66 -13.71 -3.23
C GLY A 370 11.52 -12.46 -3.03
N LEU A 371 12.82 -12.63 -3.10
CA LEU A 371 13.82 -11.59 -2.89
C LEU A 371 14.24 -10.99 -4.23
N VAL A 372 13.97 -9.70 -4.40
CA VAL A 372 14.28 -8.95 -5.62
C VAL A 372 14.92 -7.63 -5.21
N ASN A 373 16.06 -7.28 -5.79
CA ASN A 373 16.85 -6.07 -5.48
C ASN A 373 17.23 -5.94 -3.98
N MET A 374 17.41 -7.06 -3.29
CA MET A 374 17.67 -7.07 -1.84
C MET A 374 19.15 -7.06 -1.51
N LYS A 375 20.04 -7.21 -2.51
CA LYS A 375 21.50 -7.25 -2.34
C LYS A 375 21.98 -8.32 -1.37
N VAL A 376 21.36 -9.49 -1.45
CA VAL A 376 21.84 -10.67 -0.77
C VAL A 376 23.21 -11.03 -1.35
N GLU A 377 24.15 -11.47 -0.50
CA GLU A 377 25.47 -11.87 -0.96
C GLU A 377 25.37 -12.97 -2.02
N GLY A 378 25.99 -12.75 -3.18
CA GLY A 378 25.93 -13.67 -4.32
C GLY A 378 24.65 -13.59 -5.16
N GLU A 379 23.80 -12.57 -4.93
CA GLU A 379 22.64 -12.31 -5.76
C GLU A 379 23.04 -11.97 -7.19
N LYS A 380 22.44 -12.70 -8.15
CA LYS A 380 22.60 -12.46 -9.58
C LYS A 380 21.25 -12.55 -10.28
N ASN A 381 21.15 -11.92 -11.45
CA ASN A 381 19.94 -11.88 -12.25
C ASN A 381 20.11 -12.65 -13.55
N TRP A 382 19.10 -13.40 -13.92
CA TRP A 382 18.83 -13.84 -15.28
C TRP A 382 17.72 -12.99 -15.85
N PHE A 383 17.89 -12.43 -17.05
CA PHE A 383 16.93 -11.49 -17.63
C PHE A 383 16.60 -11.87 -19.08
N PHE A 384 15.32 -11.80 -19.42
CA PHE A 384 14.83 -11.98 -20.79
C PHE A 384 13.74 -10.97 -21.10
N GLU A 385 13.85 -10.32 -22.25
CA GLU A 385 12.80 -9.47 -22.82
C GLU A 385 12.20 -10.16 -24.04
N GLU A 386 10.92 -10.46 -23.99
CA GLU A 386 10.13 -10.93 -25.13
C GLU A 386 9.66 -9.70 -25.93
N THR A 387 9.93 -9.73 -27.23
CA THR A 387 9.51 -8.69 -28.17
C THR A 387 8.57 -9.27 -29.22
N GLY A 388 7.64 -8.47 -29.77
CA GLY A 388 6.70 -8.90 -30.79
C GLY A 388 5.24 -8.62 -30.44
N LYS A 389 4.34 -9.59 -30.66
CA LYS A 389 2.90 -9.42 -30.38
C LYS A 389 2.59 -9.21 -28.90
N VAL A 390 3.38 -9.84 -28.06
CA VAL A 390 3.36 -9.67 -26.59
C VAL A 390 4.74 -9.15 -26.22
N ARG A 391 4.80 -8.01 -25.54
CA ARG A 391 6.03 -7.53 -24.91
C ARG A 391 5.99 -7.92 -23.44
N SER A 392 7.04 -8.55 -22.95
CA SER A 392 7.16 -8.92 -21.54
C SER A 392 8.61 -8.98 -21.09
N THR A 393 8.86 -8.77 -19.80
CA THR A 393 10.16 -9.03 -19.19
C THR A 393 10.03 -10.14 -18.16
N THR A 394 11.05 -10.97 -18.12
CA THR A 394 11.19 -12.05 -17.14
C THR A 394 12.56 -11.91 -16.49
N ARG A 395 12.57 -11.49 -15.23
CA ARG A 395 13.79 -11.43 -14.41
C ARG A 395 13.69 -12.46 -13.31
N ILE A 396 14.67 -13.35 -13.24
CA ILE A 396 14.78 -14.39 -12.21
C ILE A 396 16.03 -14.10 -11.40
N VAL A 397 15.85 -13.97 -10.10
CA VAL A 397 16.92 -13.68 -9.15
C VAL A 397 17.42 -14.99 -8.55
N VAL A 398 18.72 -15.19 -8.56
CA VAL A 398 19.36 -16.40 -8.06
C VAL A 398 20.44 -16.10 -7.00
N GLU A 399 20.62 -17.02 -6.08
CA GLU A 399 21.74 -17.08 -5.14
C GLU A 399 22.44 -18.42 -5.34
N GLY A 400 23.65 -18.38 -5.92
CA GLY A 400 24.29 -19.59 -6.43
C GLY A 400 23.47 -20.19 -7.58
N GLU A 401 23.02 -21.43 -7.42
CA GLU A 401 22.22 -22.13 -8.44
C GLU A 401 20.70 -22.03 -8.18
N ARG A 402 20.28 -21.63 -6.99
CA ARG A 402 18.88 -21.63 -6.57
C ARG A 402 18.17 -20.31 -6.87
N VAL A 403 16.94 -20.41 -7.30
CA VAL A 403 16.06 -19.24 -7.48
C VAL A 403 15.58 -18.72 -6.12
N ILE A 404 15.72 -17.40 -5.91
CA ILE A 404 15.30 -16.71 -4.70
C ILE A 404 14.25 -15.63 -4.99
N GLY A 405 14.05 -15.23 -6.25
CA GLY A 405 13.06 -14.22 -6.59
C GLY A 405 12.71 -14.17 -8.07
N PHE A 406 11.57 -13.53 -8.33
CA PHE A 406 11.01 -13.28 -9.66
C PHE A 406 10.53 -11.84 -9.76
N ASN A 407 10.81 -11.19 -10.88
CA ASN A 407 10.23 -9.90 -11.25
C ASN A 407 9.78 -9.98 -12.72
N LEU A 408 8.48 -9.89 -12.92
CA LEU A 408 7.82 -10.29 -14.16
C LEU A 408 6.85 -9.20 -14.61
N LEU A 409 7.00 -8.70 -15.83
CA LEU A 409 6.21 -7.60 -16.37
C LEU A 409 5.60 -7.96 -17.71
N GLY A 410 4.37 -7.51 -17.98
CA GLY A 410 3.67 -7.67 -19.25
C GLY A 410 2.94 -8.99 -19.45
N ARG A 411 3.10 -9.94 -18.55
CA ARG A 411 2.36 -11.21 -18.51
C ARG A 411 1.83 -11.46 -17.12
N ARG A 412 0.74 -12.20 -17.02
CA ARG A 412 0.12 -12.60 -15.78
C ARG A 412 0.64 -13.97 -15.33
N TRP A 413 1.10 -14.03 -14.07
CA TRP A 413 1.73 -15.22 -13.51
C TRP A 413 1.05 -15.66 -12.21
N ASP A 414 1.04 -16.97 -11.98
CA ASP A 414 0.58 -17.56 -10.72
C ASP A 414 1.71 -17.48 -9.69
N HIS A 415 1.59 -16.50 -8.79
CA HIS A 415 2.56 -16.32 -7.72
C HIS A 415 2.59 -17.49 -6.73
N THR A 416 1.55 -18.33 -6.65
CA THR A 416 1.54 -19.52 -5.80
C THR A 416 2.58 -20.53 -6.28
N VAL A 417 2.58 -20.78 -7.59
CA VAL A 417 3.57 -21.66 -8.24
C VAL A 417 4.99 -21.11 -8.07
N LEU A 418 5.18 -19.80 -8.30
CA LEU A 418 6.49 -19.15 -8.12
C LEU A 418 6.99 -19.26 -6.68
N ASN A 419 6.12 -19.05 -5.70
CA ASN A 419 6.46 -19.19 -4.28
C ASN A 419 6.81 -20.63 -3.91
N ASP A 420 6.15 -21.63 -4.49
CA ASP A 420 6.46 -23.03 -4.27
C ASP A 420 7.87 -23.36 -4.79
N TRP A 421 8.23 -22.89 -5.97
CA TRP A 421 9.57 -23.07 -6.53
C TRP A 421 10.67 -22.45 -5.68
N ILE A 422 10.45 -21.25 -5.12
CA ILE A 422 11.37 -20.61 -4.17
C ILE A 422 11.49 -21.46 -2.90
N ARG A 423 10.37 -21.92 -2.36
CA ARG A 423 10.32 -22.76 -1.13
C ARG A 423 11.04 -24.11 -1.33
N GLU A 424 10.87 -24.70 -2.51
CA GLU A 424 11.52 -25.95 -2.91
C GLU A 424 12.98 -25.78 -3.33
N ARG A 425 13.47 -24.52 -3.40
CA ARG A 425 14.85 -24.18 -3.75
C ARG A 425 15.25 -24.69 -5.14
N ARG A 426 14.31 -24.55 -6.12
CA ARG A 426 14.54 -24.98 -7.49
C ARG A 426 15.72 -24.24 -8.13
N SER A 427 16.46 -24.94 -9.01
CA SER A 427 17.53 -24.32 -9.79
C SER A 427 16.99 -23.46 -10.92
N LEU A 428 17.78 -22.50 -11.39
CA LEU A 428 17.43 -21.68 -12.54
C LEU A 428 17.13 -22.54 -13.78
N GLU A 429 17.97 -23.53 -14.08
CA GLU A 429 17.80 -24.44 -15.23
C GLU A 429 16.42 -25.11 -15.18
N TRP A 430 16.09 -25.71 -14.04
CA TRP A 430 14.80 -26.36 -13.84
C TRP A 430 13.63 -25.38 -14.03
N VAL A 431 13.72 -24.17 -13.43
CA VAL A 431 12.67 -23.15 -13.54
C VAL A 431 12.48 -22.71 -14.99
N LEU A 432 13.54 -22.52 -15.76
CA LEU A 432 13.43 -22.11 -17.18
C LEU A 432 12.75 -23.18 -18.06
N GLU A 433 12.88 -24.44 -17.71
CA GLU A 433 12.17 -25.53 -18.41
C GLU A 433 10.68 -25.58 -18.04
N HIS A 434 10.34 -25.25 -16.79
CA HIS A 434 8.98 -25.36 -16.23
C HIS A 434 8.25 -24.02 -16.15
N LEU A 435 8.83 -22.91 -16.57
CA LEU A 435 8.28 -21.56 -16.39
C LEU A 435 6.84 -21.42 -16.92
N HIS A 436 6.49 -22.19 -17.93
CA HIS A 436 5.15 -22.21 -18.50
C HIS A 436 4.07 -22.70 -17.54
N GLU A 437 4.42 -23.48 -16.52
CA GLU A 437 3.48 -23.99 -15.51
C GLU A 437 2.96 -22.87 -14.59
N ALA A 438 3.72 -21.77 -14.46
CA ALA A 438 3.32 -20.60 -13.72
C ALA A 438 2.51 -19.58 -14.55
N SER A 439 2.25 -19.85 -15.84
CA SER A 439 1.40 -18.98 -16.68
C SER A 439 -0.06 -19.00 -16.20
N PHE A 440 -0.64 -17.83 -15.94
CA PHE A 440 -2.03 -17.73 -15.47
C PHE A 440 -3.05 -17.84 -16.60
N ASP A 441 -2.82 -17.18 -17.76
CA ASP A 441 -3.79 -17.06 -18.87
C ASP A 441 -3.35 -17.88 -20.09
N THR A 442 -3.31 -19.20 -19.94
CA THR A 442 -2.84 -20.09 -21.04
C THR A 442 -3.76 -20.13 -22.26
N GLU A 443 -5.03 -19.74 -22.13
CA GLU A 443 -6.01 -19.73 -23.23
C GLU A 443 -5.92 -18.48 -24.09
N PHE A 444 -5.56 -17.32 -23.50
CA PHE A 444 -5.64 -16.02 -24.15
C PHE A 444 -4.29 -15.44 -24.55
N VAL A 445 -3.22 -15.87 -23.90
CA VAL A 445 -1.87 -15.36 -24.14
C VAL A 445 -0.98 -16.47 -24.70
N PRO A 446 -0.29 -16.27 -25.84
CA PRO A 446 0.64 -17.27 -26.37
C PRO A 446 1.69 -17.65 -25.33
N ARG A 447 2.03 -18.94 -25.26
CA ARG A 447 3.07 -19.44 -24.39
C ARG A 447 4.38 -18.69 -24.60
N LEU A 448 5.00 -18.26 -23.51
CA LEU A 448 6.35 -17.67 -23.55
C LEU A 448 7.35 -18.69 -24.11
N ARG A 449 8.09 -18.28 -25.12
CA ARG A 449 9.14 -19.10 -25.75
C ARG A 449 10.47 -18.42 -25.51
N ILE A 450 11.32 -19.07 -24.72
CA ILE A 450 12.68 -18.62 -24.45
C ILE A 450 13.62 -19.42 -25.35
N PRO A 451 14.41 -18.75 -26.24
CA PRO A 451 15.41 -19.42 -27.05
C PRO A 451 16.45 -20.15 -26.19
N GLU A 452 16.95 -21.29 -26.67
CA GLU A 452 17.89 -22.12 -25.89
C GLU A 452 19.22 -21.38 -25.60
N GLU A 453 19.67 -20.54 -26.52
CA GLU A 453 20.85 -19.69 -26.31
C GLU A 453 20.64 -18.67 -25.19
N VAL A 454 19.42 -18.16 -25.03
CA VAL A 454 19.06 -17.22 -23.94
C VAL A 454 18.97 -17.91 -22.59
N LYS A 455 18.49 -19.16 -22.55
CA LYS A 455 18.47 -19.93 -21.31
C LYS A 455 19.88 -20.14 -20.73
N ARG A 456 20.89 -20.18 -21.59
CA ARG A 456 22.31 -20.40 -21.24
C ARG A 456 23.13 -19.12 -21.12
N GLN A 457 22.50 -17.95 -21.22
CA GLN A 457 23.22 -16.69 -21.07
C GLN A 457 23.84 -16.56 -19.67
N PRO A 458 24.96 -15.83 -19.53
CA PRO A 458 25.57 -15.58 -18.23
C PRO A 458 24.62 -14.78 -17.34
N LEU A 459 24.72 -15.04 -16.04
CA LEU A 459 24.03 -14.26 -15.02
C LEU A 459 24.66 -12.87 -14.91
N GLU A 460 23.81 -11.87 -14.74
CA GLU A 460 24.20 -10.47 -14.59
C GLU A 460 24.24 -10.10 -13.09
N ASP A 461 25.16 -9.22 -12.72
CA ASP A 461 25.10 -8.58 -11.40
C ASP A 461 23.90 -7.63 -11.34
N GLU A 462 23.40 -7.41 -10.13
CA GLU A 462 22.30 -6.47 -9.92
C GLU A 462 22.71 -5.05 -10.39
N ALA A 463 21.84 -4.37 -11.12
CA ALA A 463 22.04 -2.98 -11.50
C ALA A 463 22.18 -2.11 -10.23
N PRO A 464 23.17 -1.19 -10.16
CA PRO A 464 23.35 -0.35 -9.00
C PRO A 464 22.08 0.46 -8.72
N ASN A 465 21.54 0.34 -7.49
CA ASN A 465 20.40 1.10 -7.03
C ASN A 465 20.84 2.53 -6.68
N PRO A 466 20.42 3.57 -7.44
CA PRO A 466 20.84 4.95 -7.21
C PRO A 466 20.38 5.50 -5.87
N SER A 467 19.26 5.04 -5.32
CA SER A 467 18.77 5.49 -4.02
C SER A 467 19.74 5.11 -2.86
N MET A 468 20.61 4.13 -3.06
CA MET A 468 21.59 3.72 -2.06
C MET A 468 22.86 4.58 -2.03
N LYS A 469 23.19 5.32 -3.10
CA LYS A 469 24.32 6.28 -3.06
C LYS A 469 24.07 7.44 -2.08
N GLN A 470 22.82 7.75 -1.77
CA GLN A 470 22.43 8.79 -0.81
C GLN A 470 22.07 8.23 0.57
N SER A 471 21.88 6.92 0.72
CA SER A 471 21.33 6.29 1.93
C SER A 471 22.36 5.89 2.98
N ASN A 472 23.66 6.18 2.80
CA ASN A 472 24.60 6.15 3.95
C ASN A 472 24.24 7.16 5.05
N LYS A 473 23.18 7.98 4.86
CA LYS A 473 22.54 8.81 5.90
C LYS A 473 21.07 8.49 6.19
N PHE A 474 20.43 7.62 5.41
CA PHE A 474 19.04 7.19 5.62
C PHE A 474 18.96 5.68 5.43
N THR A 475 19.18 4.96 6.51
CA THR A 475 18.90 3.52 6.60
C THR A 475 17.44 3.28 6.24
N LEU A 476 17.23 2.52 5.17
CA LEU A 476 16.02 1.84 4.72
C LEU A 476 14.72 2.26 5.44
N ALA A 477 13.97 3.12 4.77
CA ALA A 477 12.56 3.34 5.08
C ALA A 477 11.70 2.24 4.47
#